data_3a61521e4a20bd84843095e677d43d60
#
_entry.id   3a61521e4a20bd84843095e677d43d60
#
_cell.length_a   1.000
_cell.length_b   1.000
_cell.length_c   1.000
_cell.angle_alpha   90.00
_cell.angle_beta   90.00
_cell.angle_gamma   90.00
#
_symmetry.space_group_name_H-M   'P 1'
#
loop_
_entity.id
_entity.type
_entity.pdbx_description
1 polymer ?
#
loop_
_entity_poly.entity_id
_entity_poly.type
_entity_poly.pdbx_seq_one_letter_code
_entity_poly.pdbx_strand_id
1 'polypeptide(L)'
;MSNSKKRKLILITLVASLAISYVLGQMKPTPDKNITERKSPIVSSITLKKENIKISIDSQGMVAPLIETILSAEVSGTIVEISPKFLAGGVFKEGEILMRIDPTIYIVALDQAKALKDQRQNEYEDAEKIRKQGFLSESEYLSSVTALAAAEAELVKSQRNLDRTKIVLPYDGMVRDKSADLGQYVNIGKQLGTVFATDVAEVRLPLSDKDVLFADLPSSQQTFLSDDVTGPEVEFTDDQSNSTNKRYGYIARSEGVIDEKTRMTYAVARLEDPYNLKGKDGITALPIGSFVSAKIYPTKEYEFIKIPRSAIINNRQVILINDSNQIYFQN
;
A
#
# COMPACT_ATOMS: atom_id res chain seq x y z
N MET A 1 -98.74 -3.41 68.51
CA MET A 1 -98.59 -2.89 67.11
C MET A 1 -98.39 -4.06 66.19
N SER A 2 -99.31 -4.24 65.26
CA SER A 2 -99.43 -5.39 64.33
C SER A 2 -98.18 -5.56 63.45
N ASN A 3 -97.67 -6.82 63.28
CA ASN A 3 -96.50 -7.22 62.44
C ASN A 3 -96.63 -6.75 60.99
N SER A 4 -97.78 -6.43 60.52
CA SER A 4 -98.07 -5.88 59.22
C SER A 4 -97.50 -4.45 58.97
N LYS A 5 -97.59 -3.57 59.98
CA LYS A 5 -97.02 -2.20 59.92
C LYS A 5 -95.50 -2.16 59.84
N LYS A 6 -94.80 -3.10 60.63
CA LYS A 6 -93.33 -3.20 60.61
C LYS A 6 -92.80 -3.75 59.25
N ARG A 7 -93.50 -4.68 58.59
CA ARG A 7 -93.15 -5.18 57.28
C ARG A 7 -93.34 -4.10 56.20
N LYS A 8 -94.33 -3.29 56.25
CA LYS A 8 -94.51 -2.17 55.32
C LYS A 8 -93.44 -1.09 55.49
N LEU A 9 -93.01 -0.83 56.72
CA LEU A 9 -91.97 0.16 57.00
C LEU A 9 -90.63 -0.31 56.46
N ILE A 10 -90.31 -1.58 56.61
CA ILE A 10 -89.05 -2.18 56.07
C ILE A 10 -89.01 -2.17 54.56
N LEU A 11 -90.15 -2.43 53.95
CA LEU A 11 -90.30 -2.41 52.46
C LEU A 11 -90.11 -1.00 51.91
N ILE A 12 -90.63 0.02 52.57
CA ILE A 12 -90.51 1.43 52.19
C ILE A 12 -89.05 1.89 52.34
N THR A 13 -88.37 1.51 53.42
CA THR A 13 -86.94 1.89 53.60
C THR A 13 -86.06 1.20 52.58
N LEU A 14 -86.39 -0.02 52.19
CA LEU A 14 -85.60 -0.79 51.17
C LEU A 14 -85.81 -0.17 49.80
N VAL A 15 -87.00 0.22 49.41
CA VAL A 15 -87.32 0.92 48.17
C VAL A 15 -86.67 2.30 48.14
N ALA A 16 -86.68 3.04 49.28
CA ALA A 16 -86.08 4.35 49.37
C ALA A 16 -84.53 4.28 49.24
N SER A 17 -83.92 3.25 49.85
CA SER A 17 -82.47 3.06 49.73
C SER A 17 -82.08 2.70 48.29
N LEU A 18 -82.87 1.90 47.61
CA LEU A 18 -82.62 1.53 46.20
C LEU A 18 -82.77 2.75 45.28
N ALA A 19 -83.80 3.60 45.55
CA ALA A 19 -84.01 4.83 44.79
C ALA A 19 -82.83 5.84 44.99
N ILE A 20 -82.44 6.01 46.25
CA ILE A 20 -81.24 6.84 46.58
C ILE A 20 -79.96 6.33 45.91
N SER A 21 -79.73 5.01 45.96
CA SER A 21 -78.56 4.40 45.27
C SER A 21 -78.58 4.60 43.76
N TYR A 22 -79.80 4.53 43.16
CA TYR A 22 -79.94 4.75 41.74
C TYR A 22 -79.67 6.23 41.34
N VAL A 23 -80.20 7.19 42.14
CA VAL A 23 -79.95 8.61 41.92
C VAL A 23 -78.46 8.96 42.13
N LEU A 24 -77.83 8.42 43.17
CA LEU A 24 -76.40 8.59 43.40
C LEU A 24 -75.56 7.96 42.30
N GLY A 25 -75.99 6.85 41.70
CA GLY A 25 -75.34 6.21 40.58
C GLY A 25 -75.36 7.06 39.30
N GLN A 26 -76.41 7.86 39.11
CA GLN A 26 -76.60 8.78 38.01
C GLN A 26 -75.84 10.12 38.18
N MET A 27 -75.45 10.46 39.41
CA MET A 27 -74.73 11.69 39.75
C MET A 27 -73.16 11.43 39.72
N LYS A 28 -72.67 10.33 39.11
CA LYS A 28 -71.22 10.17 38.90
C LYS A 28 -70.80 11.29 37.98
N PRO A 29 -69.92 12.20 38.41
CA PRO A 29 -69.35 13.18 37.48
C PRO A 29 -68.62 12.44 36.38
N THR A 30 -68.89 12.69 35.13
CA THR A 30 -68.12 12.24 34.00
C THR A 30 -66.75 12.84 34.19
N PRO A 31 -65.63 12.03 34.23
CA PRO A 31 -64.33 12.61 34.30
C PRO A 31 -64.17 13.53 33.10
N ASP A 32 -63.85 14.78 33.37
CA ASP A 32 -63.48 15.73 32.31
C ASP A 32 -62.26 15.08 31.58
N LYS A 33 -62.51 14.77 30.33
CA LYS A 33 -61.46 14.29 29.43
C LYS A 33 -60.56 15.48 29.15
N ASN A 34 -59.69 15.80 30.13
CA ASN A 34 -58.62 16.76 29.89
C ASN A 34 -57.82 16.23 28.72
N ILE A 35 -58.17 16.64 27.53
CA ILE A 35 -57.33 16.55 26.35
C ILE A 35 -56.15 17.45 26.68
N THR A 36 -55.14 16.88 27.33
CA THR A 36 -53.85 17.54 27.47
C THR A 36 -53.38 17.72 26.03
N GLU A 37 -53.54 18.88 25.48
CA GLU A 37 -52.89 19.24 24.22
C GLU A 37 -51.41 18.93 24.41
N ARG A 38 -50.93 17.88 23.76
CA ARG A 38 -49.52 17.58 23.73
C ARG A 38 -48.85 18.78 23.11
N LYS A 39 -48.27 19.64 23.94
CA LYS A 39 -47.43 20.74 23.43
C LYS A 39 -46.39 20.12 22.51
N SER A 40 -46.44 20.52 21.25
CA SER A 40 -45.48 20.09 20.26
C SER A 40 -44.06 20.41 20.74
N PRO A 41 -43.14 19.49 20.71
CA PRO A 41 -41.79 19.77 21.14
C PRO A 41 -41.18 20.89 20.29
N ILE A 42 -40.54 21.85 20.95
CA ILE A 42 -39.79 22.89 20.25
C ILE A 42 -38.50 22.24 19.76
N VAL A 43 -38.32 22.23 18.46
CA VAL A 43 -37.08 21.69 17.81
C VAL A 43 -36.39 22.79 17.04
N SER A 44 -35.08 22.77 17.04
CA SER A 44 -34.26 23.63 16.18
C SER A 44 -34.04 22.92 14.85
N SER A 45 -34.37 23.58 13.75
CA SER A 45 -34.16 23.07 12.40
C SER A 45 -32.94 23.72 11.74
N ILE A 46 -32.21 22.97 10.92
CA ILE A 46 -31.12 23.45 10.12
C ILE A 46 -31.41 23.08 8.66
N THR A 47 -31.28 24.07 7.78
CA THR A 47 -31.38 23.80 6.34
C THR A 47 -30.08 23.16 5.86
N LEU A 48 -30.19 21.93 5.34
CA LEU A 48 -29.05 21.20 4.80
C LEU A 48 -28.66 21.77 3.43
N LYS A 49 -27.37 21.98 3.21
CA LYS A 49 -26.80 22.38 1.92
C LYS A 49 -25.83 21.32 1.47
N LYS A 50 -25.78 21.09 0.16
CA LYS A 50 -24.72 20.31 -0.45
C LYS A 50 -23.44 21.13 -0.46
N GLU A 51 -22.36 20.56 0.00
CA GLU A 51 -21.03 21.17 0.02
C GLU A 51 -20.03 20.21 -0.61
N ASN A 52 -19.14 20.75 -1.42
CA ASN A 52 -17.99 19.99 -1.92
C ASN A 52 -16.97 19.84 -0.79
N ILE A 53 -16.73 18.64 -0.36
CA ILE A 53 -15.80 18.34 0.74
C ILE A 53 -14.68 17.48 0.21
N LYS A 54 -13.43 17.91 0.46
CA LYS A 54 -12.27 17.07 0.30
C LYS A 54 -12.22 16.10 1.48
N ILE A 55 -12.40 14.82 1.19
CA ILE A 55 -12.28 13.76 2.19
C ILE A 55 -10.81 13.39 2.27
N SER A 56 -10.30 13.10 3.47
CA SER A 56 -9.05 12.39 3.65
C SER A 56 -9.35 10.97 4.13
N ILE A 57 -8.62 10.00 3.61
CA ILE A 57 -8.72 8.60 4.00
C ILE A 57 -7.51 8.27 4.85
N ASP A 58 -7.74 7.84 6.08
CA ASP A 58 -6.69 7.46 7.00
C ASP A 58 -6.34 5.98 6.81
N SER A 59 -5.06 5.70 6.70
CA SER A 59 -4.51 4.35 6.64
C SER A 59 -3.15 4.31 7.33
N GLN A 60 -2.53 3.16 7.40
CA GLN A 60 -1.22 2.99 8.02
C GLN A 60 -0.46 1.86 7.35
N GLY A 61 0.86 1.93 7.36
CA GLY A 61 1.67 0.92 6.71
C GLY A 61 3.13 0.96 7.14
N MET A 62 3.88 -0.02 6.65
CA MET A 62 5.32 -0.09 6.86
C MET A 62 6.04 0.41 5.62
N VAL A 63 7.06 1.23 5.80
CA VAL A 63 7.94 1.69 4.73
C VAL A 63 8.83 0.54 4.28
N ALA A 64 8.75 0.17 3.02
CA ALA A 64 9.56 -0.87 2.39
C ALA A 64 10.34 -0.29 1.21
N PRO A 65 11.50 -0.84 0.85
CA PRO A 65 12.23 -0.40 -0.33
C PRO A 65 11.50 -0.86 -1.59
N LEU A 66 11.58 -0.09 -2.67
CA LEU A 66 11.08 -0.52 -3.98
C LEU A 66 11.87 -1.71 -4.51
N ILE A 67 13.18 -1.71 -4.33
CA ILE A 67 14.11 -2.77 -4.77
C ILE A 67 14.91 -3.23 -3.56
N GLU A 68 14.88 -4.54 -3.31
CA GLU A 68 15.74 -5.22 -2.34
C GLU A 68 16.43 -6.38 -3.04
N THR A 69 17.76 -6.44 -2.94
CA THR A 69 18.57 -7.42 -3.64
C THR A 69 19.38 -8.25 -2.65
N ILE A 70 19.25 -9.55 -2.74
CA ILE A 70 20.16 -10.49 -2.07
C ILE A 70 21.39 -10.66 -2.97
N LEU A 71 22.51 -10.11 -2.54
CA LEU A 71 23.78 -10.26 -3.25
C LEU A 71 24.31 -11.68 -3.11
N SER A 72 24.64 -12.31 -4.21
CA SER A 72 25.27 -13.63 -4.23
C SER A 72 26.48 -13.66 -5.16
N ALA A 73 27.46 -14.50 -4.85
CA ALA A 73 28.61 -14.69 -5.71
C ALA A 73 28.20 -15.37 -7.02
N GLU A 74 28.54 -14.76 -8.16
CA GLU A 74 28.30 -15.33 -9.49
C GLU A 74 29.44 -16.17 -9.99
N VAL A 75 30.62 -16.03 -9.35
CA VAL A 75 31.83 -16.81 -9.62
C VAL A 75 32.46 -17.27 -8.31
N SER A 76 33.24 -18.34 -8.34
CA SER A 76 33.90 -18.89 -7.15
C SER A 76 35.28 -18.27 -6.96
N GLY A 77 35.68 -18.07 -5.71
CA GLY A 77 37.03 -17.58 -5.38
C GLY A 77 37.13 -17.00 -4.00
N THR A 78 38.31 -16.50 -3.63
CA THR A 78 38.54 -15.84 -2.36
C THR A 78 38.19 -14.35 -2.47
N ILE A 79 37.51 -13.79 -1.47
CA ILE A 79 37.24 -12.35 -1.40
C ILE A 79 38.53 -11.63 -1.02
N VAL A 80 39.07 -10.82 -1.93
CA VAL A 80 40.35 -10.11 -1.75
C VAL A 80 40.17 -8.65 -1.40
N GLU A 81 38.96 -8.10 -1.61
CA GLU A 81 38.66 -6.70 -1.31
C GLU A 81 37.17 -6.56 -0.88
N ILE A 82 36.94 -5.78 0.16
CA ILE A 82 35.60 -5.37 0.58
C ILE A 82 35.62 -3.86 0.79
N SER A 83 34.67 -3.14 0.17
CA SER A 83 34.51 -1.70 0.38
C SER A 83 34.23 -1.40 1.86
N PRO A 84 34.86 -0.37 2.45
CA PRO A 84 34.53 0.09 3.81
C PRO A 84 33.08 0.46 3.99
N LYS A 85 32.40 0.77 2.90
CA LYS A 85 30.95 1.07 2.89
C LYS A 85 30.07 -0.19 2.94
N PHE A 86 30.63 -1.37 2.70
CA PHE A 86 29.88 -2.63 2.73
C PHE A 86 29.75 -3.15 4.16
N LEU A 87 28.98 -2.41 4.96
CA LEU A 87 28.57 -2.70 6.33
C LEU A 87 27.13 -2.25 6.51
N ALA A 88 26.43 -2.77 7.50
CA ALA A 88 25.05 -2.41 7.76
C ALA A 88 24.88 -0.88 7.93
N GLY A 89 24.00 -0.28 7.13
CA GLY A 89 23.77 1.17 7.06
C GLY A 89 24.72 1.92 6.13
N GLY A 90 25.71 1.26 5.52
CA GLY A 90 26.62 1.90 4.56
C GLY A 90 25.92 2.22 3.24
N VAL A 91 26.13 3.43 2.73
CA VAL A 91 25.53 3.94 1.48
C VAL A 91 26.55 3.84 0.35
N PHE A 92 26.13 3.32 -0.78
CA PHE A 92 26.92 3.16 -1.98
C PHE A 92 26.22 3.78 -3.19
N LYS A 93 27.00 4.08 -4.23
CA LYS A 93 26.50 4.59 -5.50
C LYS A 93 26.45 3.51 -6.57
N GLU A 94 25.65 3.74 -7.60
CA GLU A 94 25.62 2.94 -8.81
C GLU A 94 27.02 2.70 -9.36
N GLY A 95 27.32 1.44 -9.72
CA GLY A 95 28.61 1.02 -10.27
C GLY A 95 29.78 1.00 -9.29
N GLU A 96 29.57 1.35 -8.03
CA GLU A 96 30.61 1.26 -6.98
C GLU A 96 30.91 -0.20 -6.65
N ILE A 97 32.20 -0.56 -6.59
CA ILE A 97 32.63 -1.91 -6.26
C ILE A 97 32.45 -2.13 -4.76
N LEU A 98 31.53 -3.02 -4.39
CA LEU A 98 31.25 -3.38 -3.00
C LEU A 98 32.19 -4.49 -2.50
N MET A 99 32.51 -5.45 -3.36
CA MET A 99 33.45 -6.52 -3.10
C MET A 99 34.15 -6.94 -4.37
N ARG A 100 35.33 -7.56 -4.19
CA ARG A 100 36.07 -8.19 -5.28
C ARG A 100 36.50 -9.60 -4.90
N ILE A 101 36.16 -10.55 -5.75
CA ILE A 101 36.67 -11.93 -5.73
C ILE A 101 38.00 -11.94 -6.49
N ASP A 102 38.97 -12.79 -6.07
CA ASP A 102 40.29 -12.89 -6.71
C ASP A 102 40.13 -13.08 -8.23
N PRO A 103 40.57 -12.11 -9.05
CA PRO A 103 40.40 -12.15 -10.48
C PRO A 103 41.48 -12.95 -11.22
N THR A 104 42.52 -13.42 -10.52
CA THR A 104 43.75 -13.96 -11.14
C THR A 104 43.46 -15.06 -12.16
N ILE A 105 42.68 -16.07 -11.77
CA ILE A 105 42.37 -17.20 -12.68
C ILE A 105 41.48 -16.76 -13.86
N TYR A 106 40.62 -15.76 -13.65
CA TYR A 106 39.71 -15.20 -14.68
C TYR A 106 40.46 -14.33 -15.68
N ILE A 107 41.49 -13.60 -15.24
CA ILE A 107 42.38 -12.83 -16.13
C ILE A 107 43.14 -13.79 -17.04
N VAL A 108 43.73 -14.86 -16.48
CA VAL A 108 44.45 -15.87 -17.28
C VAL A 108 43.52 -16.55 -18.29
N ALA A 109 42.30 -16.91 -17.87
CA ALA A 109 41.30 -17.53 -18.77
C ALA A 109 40.87 -16.56 -19.91
N LEU A 110 40.73 -15.28 -19.60
CA LEU A 110 40.45 -14.27 -20.61
C LEU A 110 41.57 -14.11 -21.63
N ASP A 111 42.87 -14.08 -21.16
CA ASP A 111 43.99 -13.93 -22.04
C ASP A 111 44.17 -15.17 -22.95
N GLN A 112 43.92 -16.37 -22.43
CA GLN A 112 43.88 -17.59 -23.22
C GLN A 112 42.80 -17.56 -24.30
N ALA A 113 41.56 -17.10 -23.93
CA ALA A 113 40.44 -16.99 -24.86
C ALA A 113 40.70 -15.94 -25.96
N LYS A 114 41.39 -14.82 -25.62
CA LYS A 114 41.83 -13.82 -26.61
C LYS A 114 42.80 -14.42 -27.62
N ALA A 115 43.84 -15.10 -27.13
CA ALA A 115 44.85 -15.72 -27.99
C ALA A 115 44.23 -16.77 -28.93
N LEU A 116 43.29 -17.58 -28.41
CA LEU A 116 42.57 -18.56 -29.22
C LEU A 116 41.69 -17.89 -30.30
N LYS A 117 40.94 -16.85 -29.91
CA LYS A 117 40.13 -16.07 -30.87
C LYS A 117 41.03 -15.50 -31.98
N ASP A 118 42.14 -14.88 -31.66
CA ASP A 118 43.07 -14.29 -32.64
C ASP A 118 43.64 -15.36 -33.58
N GLN A 119 44.03 -16.54 -33.07
CA GLN A 119 44.44 -17.67 -33.89
C GLN A 119 43.34 -18.09 -34.87
N ARG A 120 42.09 -18.31 -34.38
CA ARG A 120 40.96 -18.75 -35.23
C ARG A 120 40.53 -17.70 -36.22
N GLN A 121 40.68 -16.42 -35.89
CA GLN A 121 40.47 -15.31 -36.81
C GLN A 121 41.44 -15.39 -37.99
N ASN A 122 42.73 -15.57 -37.75
CA ASN A 122 43.73 -15.71 -38.81
C ASN A 122 43.44 -16.96 -39.67
N GLU A 123 43.11 -18.11 -39.06
CA GLU A 123 42.78 -19.33 -39.79
C GLU A 123 41.53 -19.10 -40.68
N TYR A 124 40.51 -18.40 -40.21
CA TYR A 124 39.34 -18.05 -40.98
C TYR A 124 39.68 -17.12 -42.16
N GLU A 125 40.48 -16.07 -41.92
CA GLU A 125 40.90 -15.12 -42.96
C GLU A 125 41.71 -15.82 -44.08
N ASP A 126 42.60 -16.75 -43.71
CA ASP A 126 43.36 -17.52 -44.68
C ASP A 126 42.45 -18.50 -45.45
N ALA A 127 41.55 -19.19 -44.77
CA ALA A 127 40.54 -20.04 -45.42
C ALA A 127 39.67 -19.26 -46.40
N GLU A 128 39.24 -18.04 -46.06
CA GLU A 128 38.49 -17.15 -46.95
C GLU A 128 39.30 -16.76 -48.22
N LYS A 129 40.58 -16.43 -48.05
CA LYS A 129 41.46 -16.09 -49.20
C LYS A 129 41.62 -17.29 -50.12
N ILE A 130 41.87 -18.49 -49.60
CA ILE A 130 42.09 -19.74 -50.37
C ILE A 130 40.80 -20.15 -51.08
N ARG A 131 39.64 -19.98 -50.41
CA ARG A 131 38.31 -20.24 -51.00
C ARG A 131 38.00 -19.30 -52.19
N LYS A 132 38.32 -18.02 -52.05
CA LYS A 132 38.16 -17.04 -53.16
C LYS A 132 39.01 -17.41 -54.40
N GLN A 133 40.12 -18.13 -54.22
CA GLN A 133 40.96 -18.66 -55.28
C GLN A 133 40.45 -19.99 -55.83
N GLY A 134 39.41 -20.60 -55.28
CA GLY A 134 38.84 -21.87 -55.71
C GLY A 134 39.56 -23.13 -55.19
N PHE A 135 40.50 -22.99 -54.25
CA PHE A 135 41.34 -24.10 -53.75
C PHE A 135 40.91 -24.67 -52.40
N LEU A 136 39.79 -24.20 -51.80
CA LEU A 136 39.28 -24.70 -50.54
C LEU A 136 37.86 -25.25 -50.71
N SER A 137 37.59 -26.41 -50.09
CA SER A 137 36.23 -26.98 -50.07
C SER A 137 35.28 -26.17 -49.17
N GLU A 138 33.99 -26.19 -49.50
CA GLU A 138 32.93 -25.54 -48.68
C GLU A 138 32.92 -26.05 -47.23
N SER A 139 33.16 -27.36 -47.05
CA SER A 139 33.24 -27.98 -45.73
C SER A 139 34.35 -27.44 -44.85
N GLU A 140 35.54 -27.28 -45.43
CA GLU A 140 36.71 -26.71 -44.72
C GLU A 140 36.52 -25.25 -44.37
N TYR A 141 35.94 -24.48 -45.24
CA TYR A 141 35.57 -23.07 -44.96
C TYR A 141 34.57 -22.98 -43.83
N LEU A 142 33.47 -23.75 -43.88
CA LEU A 142 32.48 -23.79 -42.80
C LEU A 142 33.08 -24.25 -41.46
N SER A 143 34.08 -25.14 -41.50
CA SER A 143 34.79 -25.53 -40.28
C SER A 143 35.56 -24.37 -39.65
N SER A 144 36.24 -23.54 -40.47
CA SER A 144 36.92 -22.34 -39.94
C SER A 144 35.95 -21.30 -39.38
N VAL A 145 34.79 -21.10 -40.05
CA VAL A 145 33.71 -20.21 -39.55
C VAL A 145 33.21 -20.69 -38.17
N THR A 146 32.90 -21.98 -38.04
CA THR A 146 32.41 -22.52 -36.75
C THR A 146 33.46 -22.49 -35.64
N ALA A 147 34.75 -22.73 -35.99
CA ALA A 147 35.85 -22.63 -35.04
C ALA A 147 36.05 -21.20 -34.51
N LEU A 148 35.97 -20.21 -35.41
CA LEU A 148 36.03 -18.79 -35.01
C LEU A 148 34.84 -18.43 -34.09
N ALA A 149 33.61 -18.78 -34.47
CA ALA A 149 32.43 -18.50 -33.67
C ALA A 149 32.51 -19.13 -32.26
N ALA A 150 33.04 -20.34 -32.14
CA ALA A 150 33.27 -20.99 -30.86
C ALA A 150 34.31 -20.25 -30.00
N ALA A 151 35.41 -19.77 -30.62
CA ALA A 151 36.43 -18.99 -29.90
C ALA A 151 35.92 -17.61 -29.45
N GLU A 152 35.10 -16.97 -30.25
CA GLU A 152 34.42 -15.70 -29.89
C GLU A 152 33.45 -15.91 -28.71
N ALA A 153 32.68 -16.99 -28.71
CA ALA A 153 31.80 -17.33 -27.59
C ALA A 153 32.56 -17.56 -26.28
N GLU A 154 33.72 -18.26 -26.34
CA GLU A 154 34.58 -18.49 -25.16
C GLU A 154 35.23 -17.17 -24.67
N LEU A 155 35.61 -16.27 -25.57
CA LEU A 155 36.13 -14.95 -25.22
C LEU A 155 35.03 -14.14 -24.43
N VAL A 156 33.82 -14.09 -24.94
CA VAL A 156 32.70 -13.40 -24.27
C VAL A 156 32.43 -14.01 -22.90
N LYS A 157 32.45 -15.31 -22.78
CA LYS A 157 32.23 -16.03 -21.53
C LYS A 157 33.33 -15.71 -20.50
N SER A 158 34.59 -15.74 -20.91
CA SER A 158 35.75 -15.45 -20.05
C SER A 158 35.70 -13.98 -19.58
N GLN A 159 35.37 -13.04 -20.47
CA GLN A 159 35.16 -11.62 -20.12
C GLN A 159 34.09 -11.46 -19.06
N ARG A 160 32.91 -12.05 -19.27
CA ARG A 160 31.79 -11.99 -18.29
C ARG A 160 32.21 -12.58 -16.93
N ASN A 161 32.94 -13.67 -16.90
CA ASN A 161 33.40 -14.27 -15.65
C ASN A 161 34.38 -13.36 -14.91
N LEU A 162 35.26 -12.65 -15.63
CA LEU A 162 36.12 -11.63 -15.03
C LEU A 162 35.29 -10.43 -14.50
N ASP A 163 34.32 -9.96 -15.23
CA ASP A 163 33.46 -8.86 -14.78
C ASP A 163 32.70 -9.24 -13.52
N ARG A 164 32.21 -10.47 -13.41
CA ARG A 164 31.52 -11.03 -12.24
C ARG A 164 32.40 -11.20 -11.00
N THR A 165 33.73 -11.06 -11.10
CA THR A 165 34.56 -10.97 -9.91
C THR A 165 34.36 -9.67 -9.14
N LYS A 166 33.83 -8.62 -9.80
CA LYS A 166 33.49 -7.34 -9.18
C LYS A 166 32.03 -7.34 -8.83
N ILE A 167 31.71 -7.26 -7.56
CA ILE A 167 30.31 -7.15 -7.10
C ILE A 167 29.92 -5.68 -7.12
N VAL A 168 29.06 -5.31 -8.06
CA VAL A 168 28.54 -3.96 -8.29
C VAL A 168 27.02 -4.00 -8.46
N LEU A 169 26.36 -2.87 -8.25
CA LEU A 169 24.92 -2.74 -8.42
C LEU A 169 24.58 -1.61 -9.41
N PRO A 170 23.51 -1.75 -10.19
CA PRO A 170 23.08 -0.76 -11.18
C PRO A 170 22.17 0.33 -10.59
N TYR A 171 22.28 0.62 -9.28
CA TYR A 171 21.48 1.65 -8.59
C TYR A 171 22.19 2.12 -7.32
N ASP A 172 21.83 3.31 -6.86
CA ASP A 172 22.25 3.85 -5.56
C ASP A 172 21.50 3.13 -4.44
N GLY A 173 22.23 2.73 -3.39
CA GLY A 173 21.58 1.94 -2.33
C GLY A 173 22.29 1.97 -0.98
N MET A 174 21.71 1.20 -0.07
CA MET A 174 22.23 0.99 1.29
C MET A 174 22.31 -0.49 1.61
N VAL A 175 23.33 -0.84 2.38
CA VAL A 175 23.54 -2.21 2.85
C VAL A 175 22.67 -2.49 4.06
N ARG A 176 21.83 -3.52 3.97
CA ARG A 176 21.01 -4.01 5.09
C ARG A 176 21.82 -4.89 6.03
N ASP A 177 22.48 -5.90 5.44
CA ASP A 177 23.34 -6.84 6.17
C ASP A 177 24.53 -7.30 5.31
N LYS A 178 25.57 -7.75 5.99
CA LYS A 178 26.78 -8.32 5.40
C LYS A 178 26.93 -9.77 5.88
N SER A 179 27.05 -10.72 4.93
CA SER A 179 27.15 -12.17 5.20
C SER A 179 28.46 -12.78 4.72
N ALA A 180 29.41 -11.98 4.25
CA ALA A 180 30.72 -12.44 3.75
C ALA A 180 31.85 -11.57 4.29
N ASP A 181 33.04 -12.19 4.51
CA ASP A 181 34.20 -11.55 5.10
C ASP A 181 35.42 -11.60 4.17
N LEU A 182 36.35 -10.66 4.39
CA LEU A 182 37.61 -10.59 3.67
C LEU A 182 38.42 -11.87 3.90
N GLY A 183 38.99 -12.42 2.84
CA GLY A 183 39.72 -13.70 2.89
C GLY A 183 38.83 -14.94 2.85
N GLN A 184 37.53 -14.81 2.92
CA GLN A 184 36.58 -15.93 2.81
C GLN A 184 36.55 -16.45 1.37
N TYR A 185 36.61 -17.80 1.22
CA TYR A 185 36.33 -18.45 -0.05
C TYR A 185 34.80 -18.60 -0.24
N VAL A 186 34.32 -18.21 -1.42
CA VAL A 186 32.91 -18.29 -1.80
C VAL A 186 32.72 -19.14 -3.05
N ASN A 187 31.62 -19.90 -3.08
CA ASN A 187 31.17 -20.63 -4.25
C ASN A 187 30.04 -19.86 -4.94
N ILE A 188 29.78 -20.19 -6.19
CA ILE A 188 28.64 -19.65 -6.95
C ILE A 188 27.33 -19.85 -6.15
N GLY A 189 26.52 -18.80 -6.05
CA GLY A 189 25.27 -18.79 -5.30
C GLY A 189 25.40 -18.54 -3.78
N LYS A 190 26.65 -18.41 -3.25
CA LYS A 190 26.82 -18.02 -1.84
C LYS A 190 26.33 -16.61 -1.61
N GLN A 191 25.42 -16.42 -0.67
CA GLN A 191 24.95 -15.09 -0.25
C GLN A 191 26.11 -14.29 0.38
N LEU A 192 26.26 -13.05 -0.08
CA LEU A 192 27.28 -12.10 0.37
C LEU A 192 26.70 -11.03 1.30
N GLY A 193 25.41 -10.71 1.15
CA GLY A 193 24.68 -9.74 1.94
C GLY A 193 23.35 -9.38 1.30
N THR A 194 22.63 -8.46 1.93
CA THR A 194 21.38 -7.90 1.41
C THR A 194 21.52 -6.38 1.31
N VAL A 195 21.06 -5.83 0.21
CA VAL A 195 21.11 -4.40 -0.08
C VAL A 195 19.76 -3.93 -0.60
N PHE A 196 19.47 -2.65 -0.52
CA PHE A 196 18.24 -2.08 -1.04
C PHE A 196 18.48 -0.70 -1.65
N ALA A 197 17.65 -0.34 -2.63
CA ALA A 197 17.68 0.97 -3.26
C ALA A 197 17.17 2.06 -2.30
N THR A 198 17.76 3.26 -2.40
CA THR A 198 17.44 4.39 -1.50
C THR A 198 16.73 5.54 -2.19
N ASP A 199 16.47 5.42 -3.48
CA ASP A 199 15.81 6.44 -4.31
C ASP A 199 14.31 6.54 -4.04
N VAL A 200 13.63 5.39 -3.92
CA VAL A 200 12.18 5.29 -3.72
C VAL A 200 11.85 4.23 -2.68
N ALA A 201 10.95 4.57 -1.77
CA ALA A 201 10.29 3.62 -0.88
C ALA A 201 8.82 3.44 -1.27
N GLU A 202 8.27 2.28 -0.96
CA GLU A 202 6.85 1.99 -1.08
C GLU A 202 6.23 1.77 0.30
N VAL A 203 4.99 2.23 0.45
CA VAL A 203 4.17 1.98 1.65
C VAL A 203 2.90 1.29 1.21
N ARG A 204 2.68 0.10 1.71
CA ARG A 204 1.48 -0.70 1.44
C ARG A 204 0.39 -0.32 2.42
N LEU A 205 -0.68 0.28 1.92
CA LEU A 205 -1.77 0.87 2.69
C LEU A 205 -3.05 0.03 2.55
N PRO A 206 -3.52 -0.63 3.60
CA PRO A 206 -4.79 -1.35 3.60
C PRO A 206 -5.97 -0.36 3.59
N LEU A 207 -6.91 -0.58 2.69
CA LEU A 207 -8.12 0.20 2.53
C LEU A 207 -9.36 -0.70 2.64
N SER A 208 -10.38 -0.25 3.37
CA SER A 208 -11.67 -0.93 3.40
C SER A 208 -12.44 -0.72 2.08
N ASP A 209 -13.44 -1.57 1.81
CA ASP A 209 -14.29 -1.42 0.62
C ASP A 209 -14.93 -0.03 0.51
N LYS A 210 -15.25 0.59 1.66
CA LYS A 210 -15.81 1.95 1.71
C LYS A 210 -14.79 2.99 1.33
N ASP A 211 -13.55 2.84 1.80
CA ASP A 211 -12.46 3.78 1.52
C ASP A 211 -12.04 3.74 0.06
N VAL A 212 -12.04 2.54 -0.54
CA VAL A 212 -11.72 2.33 -1.96
C VAL A 212 -12.67 3.11 -2.88
N LEU A 213 -13.96 3.22 -2.52
CA LEU A 213 -14.95 3.98 -3.30
C LEU A 213 -14.59 5.47 -3.43
N PHE A 214 -13.91 6.02 -2.43
CA PHE A 214 -13.55 7.43 -2.37
C PHE A 214 -12.06 7.69 -2.60
N ALA A 215 -11.23 6.66 -2.62
CA ALA A 215 -9.77 6.80 -2.70
C ALA A 215 -9.24 7.20 -4.08
N ASP A 216 -10.07 7.19 -5.12
CA ASP A 216 -9.69 7.52 -6.50
C ASP A 216 -8.42 6.79 -6.96
N LEU A 217 -8.34 5.51 -6.65
CA LEU A 217 -7.16 4.68 -6.92
C LEU A 217 -6.94 4.51 -8.43
N PRO A 218 -5.68 4.53 -8.90
CA PRO A 218 -5.37 4.16 -10.27
C PRO A 218 -5.88 2.76 -10.59
N SER A 219 -6.59 2.62 -11.69
CA SER A 219 -7.05 1.30 -12.15
C SER A 219 -5.87 0.48 -12.68
N SER A 220 -5.96 -0.85 -12.57
CA SER A 220 -4.95 -1.75 -13.14
C SER A 220 -4.74 -1.53 -14.64
N GLN A 221 -5.79 -1.10 -15.37
CA GLN A 221 -5.69 -0.77 -16.79
C GLN A 221 -4.87 0.51 -17.02
N GLN A 222 -5.05 1.54 -16.20
CA GLN A 222 -4.27 2.77 -16.30
C GLN A 222 -2.80 2.50 -16.02
N THR A 223 -2.51 1.74 -14.97
CA THR A 223 -1.14 1.34 -14.61
C THR A 223 -0.48 0.45 -15.67
N PHE A 224 -1.27 -0.36 -16.40
CA PHE A 224 -0.76 -1.18 -17.51
C PHE A 224 -0.43 -0.36 -18.76
N LEU A 225 -1.20 0.71 -19.03
CA LEU A 225 -1.04 1.54 -20.24
C LEU A 225 0.01 2.64 -20.11
N SER A 226 0.39 3.01 -18.89
CA SER A 226 1.36 4.09 -18.63
C SER A 226 2.11 3.85 -17.33
N ASP A 227 3.43 3.98 -17.38
CA ASP A 227 4.31 3.90 -16.22
C ASP A 227 4.25 5.18 -15.35
N ASP A 228 3.73 6.29 -15.91
CA ASP A 228 3.69 7.62 -15.26
C ASP A 228 2.34 7.92 -14.58
N VAL A 229 1.57 6.90 -14.20
CA VAL A 229 0.30 7.12 -13.52
C VAL A 229 0.56 7.62 -12.10
N THR A 230 0.25 8.89 -11.88
CA THR A 230 0.28 9.50 -10.54
C THR A 230 -1.14 9.53 -9.99
N GLY A 231 -1.38 8.75 -8.94
CA GLY A 231 -2.65 8.75 -8.20
C GLY A 231 -2.72 9.86 -7.14
N PRO A 232 -3.66 9.76 -6.20
CA PRO A 232 -3.85 10.71 -5.12
C PRO A 232 -2.59 10.96 -4.30
N GLU A 233 -2.46 12.20 -3.81
CA GLU A 233 -1.40 12.58 -2.88
C GLU A 233 -1.58 11.88 -1.53
N VAL A 234 -0.47 11.49 -0.93
CA VAL A 234 -0.44 10.85 0.39
C VAL A 234 0.51 11.61 1.31
N GLU A 235 0.01 12.00 2.46
CA GLU A 235 0.79 12.58 3.55
C GLU A 235 1.16 11.47 4.53
N PHE A 236 2.44 11.26 4.77
CA PHE A 236 2.97 10.33 5.77
C PHE A 236 3.42 11.06 7.02
N THR A 237 3.06 10.51 8.17
CA THR A 237 3.48 10.97 9.48
C THR A 237 4.10 9.80 10.24
N ASP A 238 5.30 10.01 10.77
CA ASP A 238 5.95 9.04 11.65
C ASP A 238 5.40 9.18 13.06
N ASP A 239 4.66 8.17 13.51
CA ASP A 239 4.03 8.18 14.84
C ASP A 239 5.04 7.99 15.98
N GLN A 240 6.27 7.54 15.69
CA GLN A 240 7.31 7.30 16.69
C GLN A 240 8.17 8.53 16.97
N SER A 241 8.21 9.48 16.05
CA SER A 241 8.96 10.70 16.24
C SER A 241 8.05 11.79 16.81
N ASN A 242 8.47 12.43 17.93
CA ASN A 242 7.82 13.63 18.49
C ASN A 242 7.83 14.83 17.51
N SER A 243 8.32 14.62 16.30
CA SER A 243 8.41 15.65 15.26
C SER A 243 7.19 15.56 14.35
N THR A 244 6.53 16.67 14.15
CA THR A 244 5.43 16.91 13.21
C THR A 244 5.89 16.86 11.74
N ASN A 245 6.97 16.15 11.44
CA ASN A 245 7.54 16.12 10.10
C ASN A 245 6.67 15.28 9.18
N LYS A 246 6.07 15.95 8.23
CA LYS A 246 5.24 15.37 7.19
C LYS A 246 6.09 15.05 5.97
N ARG A 247 5.87 13.87 5.40
CA ARG A 247 6.45 13.48 4.12
C ARG A 247 5.30 13.29 3.13
N TYR A 248 5.54 13.65 1.90
CA TYR A 248 4.52 13.57 0.84
C TYR A 248 4.96 12.58 -0.23
N GLY A 249 4.00 11.82 -0.69
CA GLY A 249 4.14 10.88 -1.77
C GLY A 249 2.83 10.79 -2.54
N TYR A 250 2.66 9.74 -3.33
CA TYR A 250 1.47 9.53 -4.15
C TYR A 250 1.14 8.05 -4.26
N ILE A 251 -0.12 7.72 -4.48
CA ILE A 251 -0.53 6.36 -4.80
C ILE A 251 -0.03 6.01 -6.21
N ALA A 252 0.86 5.04 -6.29
CA ALA A 252 1.40 4.57 -7.56
C ALA A 252 0.49 3.52 -8.23
N ARG A 253 -0.11 2.64 -7.42
CA ARG A 253 -0.96 1.56 -7.92
C ARG A 253 -1.90 1.02 -6.83
N SER A 254 -2.92 0.31 -7.27
CA SER A 254 -3.68 -0.63 -6.45
C SER A 254 -3.18 -2.05 -6.76
N GLU A 255 -3.10 -2.93 -5.76
CA GLU A 255 -2.71 -4.32 -5.99
C GLU A 255 -3.77 -5.12 -6.77
N GLY A 256 -5.00 -4.59 -6.87
CA GLY A 256 -6.08 -5.20 -7.66
C GLY A 256 -6.58 -6.55 -7.12
N VAL A 257 -6.11 -6.96 -5.95
CA VAL A 257 -6.49 -8.21 -5.27
C VAL A 257 -7.01 -7.87 -3.88
N ILE A 258 -8.14 -8.47 -3.53
CA ILE A 258 -8.71 -8.37 -2.19
C ILE A 258 -8.10 -9.48 -1.33
N ASP A 259 -7.51 -9.13 -0.20
CA ASP A 259 -7.01 -10.11 0.77
C ASP A 259 -8.18 -10.89 1.37
N GLU A 260 -8.19 -12.21 1.19
CA GLU A 260 -9.30 -13.08 1.60
C GLU A 260 -9.55 -13.09 3.11
N LYS A 261 -8.50 -12.85 3.93
CA LYS A 261 -8.59 -12.89 5.39
C LYS A 261 -9.08 -11.58 5.96
N THR A 262 -8.54 -10.45 5.46
CA THR A 262 -8.85 -9.12 5.98
C THR A 262 -9.97 -8.43 5.22
N ARG A 263 -10.28 -8.87 3.99
CA ARG A 263 -11.20 -8.24 3.03
C ARG A 263 -10.81 -6.79 2.73
N MET A 264 -9.52 -6.52 2.71
CA MET A 264 -8.99 -5.20 2.38
C MET A 264 -8.35 -5.21 1.00
N THR A 265 -8.47 -4.09 0.31
CA THR A 265 -7.70 -3.78 -0.90
C THR A 265 -6.46 -3.01 -0.49
N TYR A 266 -5.31 -3.33 -1.08
CA TYR A 266 -4.08 -2.61 -0.79
C TYR A 266 -3.78 -1.59 -1.89
N ALA A 267 -3.60 -0.34 -1.47
CA ALA A 267 -3.00 0.69 -2.28
C ALA A 267 -1.51 0.78 -1.96
N VAL A 268 -0.68 0.99 -2.97
CA VAL A 268 0.76 1.16 -2.79
C VAL A 268 1.12 2.60 -3.09
N ALA A 269 1.57 3.28 -2.06
CA ALA A 269 2.06 4.65 -2.16
C ALA A 269 3.57 4.66 -2.33
N ARG A 270 4.10 5.58 -3.14
CA ARG A 270 5.53 5.84 -3.34
C ARG A 270 5.95 7.11 -2.63
N LEU A 271 7.12 7.03 -2.02
CA LEU A 271 7.81 8.11 -1.36
C LEU A 271 9.21 8.23 -1.94
N GLU A 272 9.52 9.39 -2.53
CA GLU A 272 10.86 9.65 -3.05
C GLU A 272 11.84 10.04 -1.92
N ASP A 273 13.09 9.62 -2.08
CA ASP A 273 14.22 9.94 -1.20
C ASP A 273 13.89 9.75 0.29
N PRO A 274 13.51 8.53 0.73
CA PRO A 274 13.07 8.28 2.10
C PRO A 274 14.12 8.66 3.15
N TYR A 275 15.40 8.60 2.82
CA TYR A 275 16.51 8.93 3.71
C TYR A 275 16.95 10.40 3.65
N ASN A 276 16.32 11.22 2.78
CA ASN A 276 16.73 12.60 2.51
C ASN A 276 18.22 12.72 2.11
N LEU A 277 18.72 11.80 1.31
CA LEU A 277 20.12 11.81 0.83
C LEU A 277 20.40 12.98 -0.12
N LYS A 278 19.34 13.55 -0.72
CA LYS A 278 19.43 14.77 -1.56
C LYS A 278 19.51 16.06 -0.73
N GLY A 279 19.42 15.97 0.60
CA GLY A 279 19.68 17.08 1.54
C GLY A 279 18.66 18.22 1.49
N LYS A 280 17.37 17.94 1.35
CA LYS A 280 16.31 18.96 1.42
C LYS A 280 16.14 19.44 2.84
N ASP A 281 16.20 20.77 3.06
CA ASP A 281 16.07 21.38 4.39
C ASP A 281 14.70 21.10 5.02
N GLY A 282 14.69 20.89 6.33
CA GLY A 282 13.47 20.69 7.11
C GLY A 282 12.79 19.31 6.92
N ILE A 283 13.40 18.39 6.17
CA ILE A 283 12.89 17.04 5.93
C ILE A 283 13.68 16.03 6.76
N THR A 284 13.00 15.27 7.60
CA THR A 284 13.59 14.17 8.36
C THR A 284 13.59 12.88 7.54
N ALA A 285 14.63 12.06 7.70
CA ALA A 285 14.66 10.71 7.14
C ALA A 285 13.50 9.86 7.66
N LEU A 286 12.92 9.05 6.79
CA LEU A 286 11.92 8.05 7.10
C LEU A 286 12.50 6.67 6.75
N PRO A 287 13.21 6.01 7.67
CA PRO A 287 13.95 4.79 7.38
C PRO A 287 13.04 3.63 6.92
N ILE A 288 13.59 2.76 6.07
CA ILE A 288 12.96 1.50 5.71
C ILE A 288 12.70 0.68 7.00
N GLY A 289 11.50 0.13 7.13
CA GLY A 289 11.04 -0.57 8.32
C GLY A 289 10.26 0.30 9.30
N SER A 290 10.21 1.63 9.11
CA SER A 290 9.36 2.52 9.92
C SER A 290 7.88 2.22 9.69
N PHE A 291 7.09 2.31 10.75
CA PHE A 291 5.63 2.27 10.67
C PHE A 291 5.10 3.71 10.63
N VAL A 292 4.21 3.98 9.66
CA VAL A 292 3.73 5.33 9.39
C VAL A 292 2.22 5.38 9.30
N SER A 293 1.65 6.47 9.80
CA SER A 293 0.29 6.87 9.49
C SER A 293 0.26 7.61 8.14
N ALA A 294 -0.73 7.30 7.32
CA ALA A 294 -0.88 7.85 5.98
C ALA A 294 -2.27 8.48 5.82
N LYS A 295 -2.31 9.71 5.29
CA LYS A 295 -3.53 10.37 4.86
C LYS A 295 -3.55 10.49 3.36
N ILE A 296 -4.52 9.85 2.72
CA ILE A 296 -4.73 9.88 1.27
C ILE A 296 -5.70 11.02 0.96
N TYR A 297 -5.33 11.89 0.03
CA TYR A 297 -6.15 13.02 -0.43
C TYR A 297 -6.65 12.74 -1.85
N PRO A 298 -7.90 12.24 -2.01
CA PRO A 298 -8.48 11.99 -3.32
C PRO A 298 -8.48 13.23 -4.19
N THR A 299 -8.30 13.05 -5.49
CA THR A 299 -8.29 14.15 -6.45
C THR A 299 -9.70 14.67 -6.71
N LYS A 300 -10.72 13.79 -6.64
CA LYS A 300 -12.12 14.12 -6.86
C LYS A 300 -12.73 14.79 -5.64
N GLU A 301 -13.51 15.82 -5.90
CA GLU A 301 -14.38 16.44 -4.89
C GLU A 301 -15.74 15.73 -4.94
N TYR A 302 -16.26 15.45 -3.75
CA TYR A 302 -17.57 14.80 -3.61
C TYR A 302 -18.56 15.77 -2.98
N GLU A 303 -19.79 15.80 -3.52
CA GLU A 303 -20.89 16.52 -2.89
C GLU A 303 -21.41 15.76 -1.68
N PHE A 304 -21.29 16.35 -0.52
CA PHE A 304 -21.80 15.81 0.73
C PHE A 304 -22.79 16.75 1.40
N ILE A 305 -23.65 16.16 2.20
CA ILE A 305 -24.55 16.88 3.09
C ILE A 305 -24.07 16.64 4.52
N LYS A 306 -23.66 17.72 5.22
CA LYS A 306 -23.27 17.62 6.63
C LYS A 306 -24.54 17.55 7.50
N ILE A 307 -24.71 16.42 8.18
CA ILE A 307 -25.82 16.20 9.10
C ILE A 307 -25.28 16.21 10.53
N PRO A 308 -25.83 17.10 11.41
CA PRO A 308 -25.46 17.07 12.83
C PRO A 308 -25.78 15.71 13.46
N ARG A 309 -24.89 15.19 14.28
CA ARG A 309 -25.09 13.88 14.94
C ARG A 309 -26.37 13.84 15.79
N SER A 310 -26.80 15.00 16.33
CA SER A 310 -28.07 15.15 17.08
C SER A 310 -29.34 14.92 16.25
N ALA A 311 -29.22 15.02 14.92
CA ALA A 311 -30.33 14.76 14.02
C ALA A 311 -30.42 13.29 13.58
N ILE A 312 -29.47 12.43 14.02
CA ILE A 312 -29.41 11.00 13.66
C ILE A 312 -29.92 10.19 14.86
N ILE A 313 -30.94 9.36 14.64
CA ILE A 313 -31.46 8.41 15.62
C ILE A 313 -31.07 6.99 15.23
N ASN A 314 -30.64 6.18 16.22
CA ASN A 314 -30.27 4.76 16.05
C ASN A 314 -29.23 4.50 14.97
N ASN A 315 -28.36 5.47 14.66
CA ASN A 315 -27.32 5.42 13.62
C ASN A 315 -27.84 5.11 12.20
N ARG A 316 -29.15 5.23 11.93
CA ARG A 316 -29.74 4.87 10.63
C ARG A 316 -30.79 5.82 10.12
N GLN A 317 -31.40 6.62 10.98
CA GLN A 317 -32.55 7.47 10.61
C GLN A 317 -32.21 8.91 10.88
N VAL A 318 -32.57 9.77 9.94
CA VAL A 318 -32.44 11.22 10.09
C VAL A 318 -33.82 11.81 10.37
N ILE A 319 -33.87 12.74 11.33
CA ILE A 319 -35.07 13.49 11.63
C ILE A 319 -35.17 14.65 10.63
N LEU A 320 -36.22 14.67 9.86
CA LEU A 320 -36.55 15.75 8.91
C LEU A 320 -37.82 16.45 9.29
N ILE A 321 -37.95 17.71 8.87
CA ILE A 321 -39.17 18.53 9.05
C ILE A 321 -39.65 18.92 7.67
N ASN A 322 -40.96 18.72 7.41
CA ASN A 322 -41.60 19.16 6.17
C ASN A 322 -42.08 20.64 6.28
N ASP A 323 -42.53 21.19 5.16
CA ASP A 323 -43.05 22.58 5.09
C ASP A 323 -44.30 22.82 5.98
N SER A 324 -44.93 21.76 6.44
CA SER A 324 -46.08 21.81 7.37
C SER A 324 -45.64 21.71 8.84
N ASN A 325 -44.35 21.82 9.15
CA ASN A 325 -43.76 21.68 10.49
C ASN A 325 -44.02 20.30 11.14
N GLN A 326 -44.14 19.24 10.33
CA GLN A 326 -44.28 17.87 10.82
C GLN A 326 -42.96 17.16 10.75
N ILE A 327 -42.63 16.43 11.83
CA ILE A 327 -41.40 15.63 11.92
C ILE A 327 -41.65 14.27 11.25
N TYR A 328 -40.74 13.86 10.38
CA TYR A 328 -40.72 12.52 9.82
C TYR A 328 -39.26 11.93 9.83
N PHE A 329 -39.20 10.63 9.72
CA PHE A 329 -37.92 9.90 9.77
C PHE A 329 -37.62 9.35 8.38
N GLN A 330 -36.38 9.54 7.95
CA GLN A 330 -35.88 9.01 6.70
C GLN A 330 -34.66 8.10 7.00
N ASN A 331 -34.66 6.91 6.38
CA ASN A 331 -33.55 5.94 6.50
C ASN A 331 -32.40 6.28 5.58
#